data_d0ab4cd4f611a38670eac181586a7164
#
_entry.id   d0ab4cd4f611a38670eac181586a7164
#
_cell.length_a   1.000
_cell.length_b   1.000
_cell.length_c   1.000
_cell.angle_alpha   90.00
_cell.angle_beta   90.00
_cell.angle_gamma   90.00
#
_symmetry.space_group_name_H-M   'P 1'
#
loop_
_entity.id
_entity.type
_entity.pdbx_description
1 polymer ?
#
loop_
_entity_poly.entity_id
_entity_poly.type
_entity_poly.pdbx_seq_one_letter_code
_entity_poly.pdbx_strand_id
1 'polypeptide(L)'
;MRKICFVTGTRAEYGLLSRLMRLVKDDADLQLQIIATNMHLMPEYGETYKEIEKDGFTIDKKVYMHKPSDDAHGIISSMAEEMQGMNDALSELKPDILVLLGDRYEILVAAQVALIHRVPIAHIHGGEVTEGAFDDAIRHSVTKMSSLHFTSCEEYRHRVIQMGEQPSRVFDVGSLGVENIKAVPLMTKDELEASLDFKIDPQTILVTYHPVTLGGDPAKDIREFLDALDQFKDLKVIFTMPNSDTGRDAIALAVENYVEKHSNRAKAYTSLGLKRYLSTLQFVKAAVGNSSSGIIEVPSFGIPTLNIGDRQKGRLASKSVVNCGTSKDEVIAGLKLCLSEEMQKAAKTYENPYAKPDTANLIYQELKNVELAGLNLKTFYDL
;
A
#
# COMPACT_ATOMS: atom_id res chain seq x y z
N MET A 1 28.07 -12.90 6.05
CA MET A 1 26.72 -12.39 6.36
C MET A 1 26.18 -11.67 5.13
N ARG A 2 25.06 -12.15 4.58
CA ARG A 2 24.40 -11.54 3.42
C ARG A 2 23.65 -10.28 3.84
N LYS A 3 23.85 -9.19 3.13
CA LYS A 3 23.23 -7.89 3.42
C LYS A 3 21.91 -7.74 2.63
N ILE A 4 20.81 -7.70 3.34
CA ILE A 4 19.47 -7.47 2.76
C ILE A 4 19.02 -6.07 3.15
N CYS A 5 18.93 -5.18 2.16
CA CYS A 5 18.54 -3.79 2.35
C CYS A 5 17.08 -3.57 1.95
N PHE A 6 16.30 -2.96 2.81
CA PHE A 6 14.92 -2.57 2.55
C PHE A 6 14.83 -1.07 2.35
N VAL A 7 14.08 -0.64 1.34
CA VAL A 7 13.69 0.76 1.17
C VAL A 7 12.23 0.91 1.56
N THR A 8 11.91 1.94 2.33
CA THR A 8 10.53 2.26 2.71
C THR A 8 10.31 3.76 2.71
N GLY A 9 9.27 4.22 2.01
CA GLY A 9 8.90 5.63 1.86
C GLY A 9 7.71 6.03 2.73
N THR A 10 6.88 5.06 3.13
CA THR A 10 5.62 5.35 3.83
C THR A 10 5.37 4.40 4.99
N ARG A 11 4.58 4.88 5.96
CA ARG A 11 4.13 4.05 7.09
C ARG A 11 3.36 2.79 6.65
N ALA A 12 2.60 2.90 5.57
CA ALA A 12 1.85 1.77 5.03
C ALA A 12 2.78 0.67 4.52
N GLU A 13 3.80 1.02 3.74
CA GLU A 13 4.82 0.09 3.25
C GLU A 13 5.60 -0.57 4.39
N TYR A 14 6.07 0.25 5.34
CA TYR A 14 6.76 -0.27 6.53
C TYR A 14 5.90 -1.29 7.28
N GLY A 15 4.61 -0.97 7.47
CA GLY A 15 3.68 -1.89 8.12
C GLY A 15 3.59 -3.25 7.43
N LEU A 16 3.66 -3.29 6.09
CA LEU A 16 3.69 -4.53 5.32
C LEU A 16 5.03 -5.27 5.46
N LEU A 17 6.14 -4.53 5.43
CA LEU A 17 7.50 -5.10 5.42
C LEU A 17 8.00 -5.51 6.81
N SER A 18 7.46 -4.96 7.89
CA SER A 18 8.01 -5.05 9.26
C SER A 18 8.23 -6.49 9.73
N ARG A 19 7.30 -7.42 9.41
CA ARG A 19 7.47 -8.84 9.76
C ARG A 19 8.60 -9.50 8.98
N LEU A 20 8.71 -9.23 7.68
CA LEU A 20 9.82 -9.74 6.85
C LEU A 20 11.16 -9.18 7.32
N MET A 21 11.22 -7.88 7.64
CA MET A 21 12.42 -7.26 8.23
C MET A 21 12.80 -7.93 9.56
N ARG A 22 11.82 -8.35 10.38
CA ARG A 22 12.07 -9.05 11.64
C ARG A 22 12.73 -10.39 11.40
N LEU A 23 12.22 -11.19 10.46
CA LEU A 23 12.82 -12.49 10.08
C LEU A 23 14.27 -12.33 9.62
N VAL A 24 14.55 -11.31 8.81
CA VAL A 24 15.93 -11.02 8.35
C VAL A 24 16.82 -10.57 9.50
N LYS A 25 16.30 -9.72 10.42
CA LYS A 25 17.06 -9.22 11.58
C LYS A 25 17.44 -10.32 12.55
N ASP A 26 16.55 -11.28 12.78
CA ASP A 26 16.71 -12.33 13.78
C ASP A 26 17.57 -13.50 13.28
N ASP A 27 17.96 -13.50 11.99
CA ASP A 27 18.83 -14.50 11.39
C ASP A 27 20.31 -14.13 11.48
N ALA A 28 21.10 -15.02 12.11
CA ALA A 28 22.54 -14.80 12.31
C ALA A 28 23.38 -14.80 11.02
N ASP A 29 22.88 -15.36 9.92
CA ASP A 29 23.56 -15.40 8.62
C ASP A 29 23.26 -14.15 7.76
N LEU A 30 22.26 -13.36 8.16
CA LEU A 30 21.83 -12.16 7.43
C LEU A 30 22.17 -10.88 8.18
N GLN A 31 22.32 -9.81 7.43
CA GLN A 31 22.42 -8.45 7.96
C GLN A 31 21.29 -7.61 7.37
N LEU A 32 20.37 -7.20 8.23
CA LEU A 32 19.33 -6.24 7.88
C LEU A 32 19.95 -4.86 7.69
N GLN A 33 19.57 -4.18 6.60
CA GLN A 33 19.80 -2.76 6.36
C GLN A 33 18.48 -2.08 6.02
N ILE A 34 18.25 -0.85 6.49
CA ILE A 34 17.03 -0.10 6.25
C ILE A 34 17.37 1.31 5.75
N ILE A 35 16.80 1.67 4.61
CA ILE A 35 16.77 3.03 4.08
C ILE A 35 15.34 3.57 4.24
N ALA A 36 15.19 4.65 5.02
CA ALA A 36 13.94 5.38 5.11
C ALA A 36 13.99 6.64 4.23
N THR A 37 12.92 6.90 3.50
CA THR A 37 12.80 8.06 2.59
C THR A 37 11.39 8.66 2.61
N ASN A 38 11.13 9.66 1.80
CA ASN A 38 9.84 10.29 1.53
C ASN A 38 9.04 10.64 2.82
N MET A 39 7.78 10.26 2.87
CA MET A 39 6.83 10.60 3.94
C MET A 39 7.32 10.19 5.34
N HIS A 40 8.18 9.17 5.43
CA HIS A 40 8.78 8.78 6.71
C HIS A 40 9.56 9.90 7.38
N LEU A 41 10.18 10.78 6.59
CA LEU A 41 11.09 11.82 7.07
C LEU A 41 10.46 13.23 7.08
N MET A 42 9.21 13.34 6.64
CA MET A 42 8.52 14.63 6.51
C MET A 42 7.65 14.91 7.75
N PRO A 43 7.81 16.07 8.40
CA PRO A 43 7.03 16.45 9.58
C PRO A 43 5.51 16.47 9.34
N GLU A 44 5.08 16.86 8.13
CA GLU A 44 3.68 16.92 7.73
C GLU A 44 2.97 15.57 7.75
N TYR A 45 3.74 14.48 7.59
CA TYR A 45 3.24 13.10 7.68
C TYR A 45 3.57 12.43 9.02
N GLY A 46 4.05 13.21 10.01
CA GLY A 46 4.25 12.76 11.39
C GLY A 46 5.60 12.07 11.65
N GLU A 47 6.58 12.23 10.75
CA GLU A 47 7.94 11.66 10.92
C GLU A 47 7.91 10.18 11.32
N THR A 48 7.18 9.38 10.56
CA THR A 48 6.84 7.99 10.90
C THR A 48 8.05 7.04 10.94
N TYR A 49 9.26 7.51 10.57
CA TYR A 49 10.51 6.78 10.85
C TYR A 49 10.70 6.47 12.33
N LYS A 50 10.14 7.30 13.22
CA LYS A 50 10.18 7.07 14.68
C LYS A 50 9.45 5.77 15.08
N GLU A 51 8.48 5.31 14.31
CA GLU A 51 7.83 4.03 14.53
C GLU A 51 8.75 2.86 14.22
N ILE A 52 9.53 2.97 13.14
CA ILE A 52 10.56 1.97 12.78
C ILE A 52 11.56 1.82 13.94
N GLU A 53 12.04 2.94 14.48
CA GLU A 53 12.98 2.96 15.60
C GLU A 53 12.32 2.42 16.90
N LYS A 54 11.05 2.77 17.16
CA LYS A 54 10.27 2.28 18.32
C LYS A 54 10.05 0.77 18.27
N ASP A 55 9.88 0.19 17.09
CA ASP A 55 9.76 -1.25 16.88
C ASP A 55 11.10 -1.99 17.02
N GLY A 56 12.17 -1.26 17.39
CA GLY A 56 13.49 -1.79 17.69
C GLY A 56 14.35 -2.02 16.45
N PHE A 57 14.02 -1.43 15.31
CA PHE A 57 14.89 -1.44 14.13
C PHE A 57 15.85 -0.25 14.15
N THR A 58 17.01 -0.44 13.51
CA THR A 58 17.96 0.63 13.22
C THR A 58 17.80 1.05 11.78
N ILE A 59 17.65 2.35 11.54
CA ILE A 59 17.63 2.91 10.19
C ILE A 59 19.08 3.25 9.81
N ASP A 60 19.63 2.56 8.82
CA ASP A 60 21.01 2.73 8.39
C ASP A 60 21.21 4.03 7.61
N LYS A 61 20.20 4.41 6.81
CA LYS A 61 20.20 5.66 6.03
C LYS A 61 18.84 6.33 6.03
N LYS A 62 18.84 7.65 6.21
CA LYS A 62 17.69 8.54 6.00
C LYS A 62 17.96 9.35 4.73
N VAL A 63 17.28 9.02 3.65
CA VAL A 63 17.39 9.69 2.36
C VAL A 63 16.32 10.76 2.29
N TYR A 64 16.70 11.99 2.56
CA TYR A 64 15.80 13.13 2.55
C TYR A 64 15.45 13.55 1.12
N MET A 65 14.24 13.95 0.94
CA MET A 65 13.73 14.65 -0.21
C MET A 65 12.76 15.75 0.30
N HIS A 66 12.69 16.89 -0.38
CA HIS A 66 11.77 17.91 0.06
C HIS A 66 10.32 17.49 -0.20
N LYS A 67 9.36 18.07 0.54
CA LYS A 67 7.95 17.86 0.26
C LYS A 67 7.65 18.37 -1.16
N PRO A 68 7.16 17.51 -2.08
CA PRO A 68 6.79 17.95 -3.41
C PRO A 68 5.65 18.98 -3.34
N SER A 69 5.69 19.97 -4.22
CA SER A 69 4.46 20.71 -4.56
C SER A 69 3.46 19.72 -5.19
N ASP A 70 2.18 20.05 -5.12
CA ASP A 70 1.09 19.17 -5.61
C ASP A 70 0.98 19.21 -7.15
N ASP A 71 2.14 19.10 -7.82
CA ASP A 71 2.27 19.08 -9.28
C ASP A 71 3.43 18.19 -9.75
N ALA A 72 3.50 17.95 -11.05
CA ALA A 72 4.54 17.11 -11.64
C ALA A 72 5.95 17.68 -11.43
N HIS A 73 6.13 19.00 -11.43
CA HIS A 73 7.43 19.65 -11.24
C HIS A 73 7.97 19.35 -9.83
N GLY A 74 7.13 19.49 -8.81
CA GLY A 74 7.53 19.22 -7.42
C GLY A 74 7.90 17.76 -7.20
N ILE A 75 7.10 16.82 -7.72
CA ILE A 75 7.39 15.39 -7.63
C ILE A 75 8.73 15.07 -8.29
N ILE A 76 8.98 15.54 -9.52
CA ILE A 76 10.24 15.29 -10.24
C ILE A 76 11.42 15.90 -9.50
N SER A 77 11.28 17.10 -8.95
CA SER A 77 12.34 17.75 -8.16
C SER A 77 12.70 16.92 -6.91
N SER A 78 11.70 16.40 -6.21
CA SER A 78 11.89 15.50 -5.06
C SER A 78 12.56 14.19 -5.45
N MET A 79 12.16 13.59 -6.59
CA MET A 79 12.82 12.38 -7.11
C MET A 79 14.30 12.62 -7.46
N ALA A 80 14.64 13.80 -7.96
CA ALA A 80 16.04 14.15 -8.28
C ALA A 80 16.92 14.24 -7.01
N GLU A 81 16.39 14.80 -5.93
CA GLU A 81 17.08 14.81 -4.63
C GLU A 81 17.25 13.40 -4.07
N GLU A 82 16.18 12.61 -4.10
CA GLU A 82 16.21 11.23 -3.64
C GLU A 82 17.23 10.39 -4.43
N MET A 83 17.32 10.58 -5.74
CA MET A 83 18.26 9.86 -6.59
C MET A 83 19.72 10.07 -6.12
N GLN A 84 20.07 11.30 -5.76
CA GLN A 84 21.39 11.59 -5.23
C GLN A 84 21.62 10.94 -3.86
N GLY A 85 20.69 11.09 -2.94
CA GLY A 85 20.77 10.49 -1.60
C GLY A 85 20.79 8.95 -1.63
N MET A 86 20.03 8.35 -2.55
CA MET A 86 20.00 6.90 -2.75
C MET A 86 21.33 6.38 -3.32
N ASN A 87 21.95 7.14 -4.25
CA ASN A 87 23.28 6.84 -4.77
C ASN A 87 24.32 6.79 -3.65
N ASP A 88 24.33 7.78 -2.76
CA ASP A 88 25.24 7.83 -1.63
C ASP A 88 24.98 6.69 -0.64
N ALA A 89 23.71 6.41 -0.35
CA ALA A 89 23.30 5.32 0.54
C ALA A 89 23.76 3.94 0.03
N LEU A 90 23.51 3.61 -1.24
CA LEU A 90 23.92 2.33 -1.81
C LEU A 90 25.43 2.20 -1.96
N SER A 91 26.14 3.29 -2.27
CA SER A 91 27.61 3.32 -2.32
C SER A 91 28.24 2.96 -0.99
N GLU A 92 27.63 3.39 0.12
CA GLU A 92 28.13 3.15 1.48
C GLU A 92 27.69 1.79 2.02
N LEU A 93 26.40 1.46 1.93
CA LEU A 93 25.83 0.23 2.49
C LEU A 93 26.24 -1.02 1.73
N LYS A 94 26.37 -0.94 0.41
CA LYS A 94 26.76 -2.05 -0.49
C LYS A 94 25.94 -3.31 -0.20
N PRO A 95 24.60 -3.27 -0.34
CA PRO A 95 23.76 -4.42 -0.09
C PRO A 95 23.98 -5.51 -1.15
N ASP A 96 23.77 -6.78 -0.76
CA ASP A 96 23.77 -7.91 -1.68
C ASP A 96 22.43 -8.04 -2.42
N ILE A 97 21.32 -7.64 -1.77
CA ILE A 97 19.97 -7.59 -2.36
C ILE A 97 19.25 -6.34 -1.82
N LEU A 98 18.58 -5.61 -2.71
CA LEU A 98 17.67 -4.52 -2.37
C LEU A 98 16.22 -5.01 -2.46
N VAL A 99 15.47 -4.91 -1.38
CA VAL A 99 14.05 -5.28 -1.33
C VAL A 99 13.19 -4.02 -1.52
N LEU A 100 12.35 -4.04 -2.53
CA LEU A 100 11.42 -2.97 -2.88
C LEU A 100 9.99 -3.51 -2.88
N LEU A 101 9.05 -2.72 -2.36
CA LEU A 101 7.62 -3.06 -2.36
C LEU A 101 6.83 -2.02 -3.15
N GLY A 102 6.00 -2.49 -4.07
CA GLY A 102 5.00 -1.65 -4.72
C GLY A 102 5.52 -0.82 -5.89
N ASP A 103 5.02 0.39 -6.01
CA ASP A 103 4.91 1.09 -7.29
C ASP A 103 4.93 2.62 -7.16
N ARG A 104 5.44 3.12 -6.05
CA ARG A 104 5.52 4.56 -5.84
C ARG A 104 6.74 5.17 -6.53
N TYR A 105 6.72 6.47 -6.77
CA TYR A 105 7.80 7.17 -7.48
C TYR A 105 9.14 7.10 -6.73
N GLU A 106 9.15 7.10 -5.41
CA GLU A 106 10.37 6.88 -4.62
C GLU A 106 10.94 5.47 -4.80
N ILE A 107 10.08 4.48 -4.96
CA ILE A 107 10.50 3.09 -5.23
C ILE A 107 11.10 2.97 -6.65
N LEU A 108 10.58 3.73 -7.62
CA LEU A 108 11.17 3.82 -8.96
C LEU A 108 12.58 4.40 -8.90
N VAL A 109 12.80 5.46 -8.13
CA VAL A 109 14.14 6.07 -7.95
C VAL A 109 15.10 5.06 -7.34
N ALA A 110 14.69 4.38 -6.27
CA ALA A 110 15.51 3.35 -5.64
C ALA A 110 15.88 2.22 -6.62
N ALA A 111 14.93 1.77 -7.45
CA ALA A 111 15.15 0.74 -8.46
C ALA A 111 16.13 1.19 -9.55
N GLN A 112 16.00 2.42 -10.04
CA GLN A 112 16.92 2.98 -11.06
C GLN A 112 18.36 3.06 -10.54
N VAL A 113 18.55 3.56 -9.32
CA VAL A 113 19.86 3.66 -8.70
C VAL A 113 20.46 2.26 -8.45
N ALA A 114 19.68 1.33 -7.91
CA ALA A 114 20.12 -0.05 -7.67
C ALA A 114 20.56 -0.76 -8.96
N LEU A 115 19.81 -0.58 -10.06
CA LEU A 115 20.14 -1.14 -11.36
C LEU A 115 21.55 -0.66 -11.83
N ILE A 116 21.83 0.63 -11.71
CA ILE A 116 23.13 1.21 -12.12
C ILE A 116 24.25 0.74 -11.18
N HIS A 117 23.99 0.61 -9.88
CA HIS A 117 24.90 0.03 -8.90
C HIS A 117 25.08 -1.48 -9.03
N ARG A 118 24.32 -2.13 -9.92
CA ARG A 118 24.29 -3.60 -10.11
C ARG A 118 23.91 -4.34 -8.82
N VAL A 119 23.09 -3.74 -7.99
CA VAL A 119 22.50 -4.40 -6.82
C VAL A 119 21.26 -5.16 -7.28
N PRO A 120 21.18 -6.49 -7.06
CA PRO A 120 19.99 -7.26 -7.38
C PRO A 120 18.76 -6.74 -6.62
N ILE A 121 17.65 -6.58 -7.31
CA ILE A 121 16.40 -6.11 -6.73
C ILE A 121 15.44 -7.28 -6.54
N ALA A 122 14.87 -7.39 -5.34
CA ALA A 122 13.75 -8.25 -5.02
C ALA A 122 12.47 -7.40 -4.93
N HIS A 123 11.58 -7.52 -5.92
CA HIS A 123 10.36 -6.73 -6.03
C HIS A 123 9.15 -7.50 -5.49
N ILE A 124 8.50 -6.91 -4.50
CA ILE A 124 7.27 -7.44 -3.89
C ILE A 124 6.07 -6.70 -4.48
N HIS A 125 4.97 -7.44 -4.78
CA HIS A 125 3.74 -6.95 -5.40
C HIS A 125 3.90 -6.49 -6.86
N GLY A 126 4.88 -7.03 -7.59
CA GLY A 126 4.95 -6.89 -9.05
C GLY A 126 3.79 -7.60 -9.78
N GLY A 127 3.49 -7.15 -11.01
CA GLY A 127 2.45 -7.76 -11.86
C GLY A 127 1.02 -7.37 -11.54
N GLU A 128 0.75 -6.63 -10.47
CA GLU A 128 -0.56 -6.06 -10.18
C GLU A 128 -0.94 -4.99 -11.22
N VAL A 129 -2.21 -4.59 -11.28
CA VAL A 129 -2.72 -3.59 -12.21
C VAL A 129 -3.43 -2.47 -11.46
N THR A 130 -3.23 -1.24 -11.93
CA THR A 130 -3.93 -0.02 -11.46
C THR A 130 -4.12 0.91 -12.65
N GLU A 131 -5.05 0.57 -13.57
CA GLU A 131 -5.23 1.26 -14.86
C GLU A 131 -5.48 2.77 -14.75
N GLY A 132 -6.01 3.25 -13.61
CA GLY A 132 -6.28 4.67 -13.37
C GLY A 132 -5.10 5.48 -12.81
N ALA A 133 -3.91 4.88 -12.67
CA ALA A 133 -2.77 5.55 -12.03
C ALA A 133 -1.46 5.33 -12.81
N PHE A 134 -0.58 6.33 -12.81
CA PHE A 134 0.77 6.18 -13.39
C PHE A 134 1.63 5.17 -12.60
N ASP A 135 1.25 4.85 -11.39
CA ASP A 135 1.81 3.77 -10.56
C ASP A 135 1.89 2.44 -11.31
N ASP A 136 0.94 2.18 -12.22
CA ASP A 136 0.94 0.97 -13.05
C ASP A 136 2.21 0.87 -13.90
N ALA A 137 2.55 1.95 -14.59
CA ALA A 137 3.76 2.02 -15.41
C ALA A 137 5.03 1.94 -14.54
N ILE A 138 5.02 2.58 -13.37
CA ILE A 138 6.12 2.50 -12.39
C ILE A 138 6.31 1.06 -11.93
N ARG A 139 5.24 0.37 -11.52
CA ARG A 139 5.29 -1.02 -11.05
C ARG A 139 5.92 -1.94 -12.09
N HIS A 140 5.47 -1.85 -13.34
CA HIS A 140 6.01 -2.68 -14.40
C HIS A 140 7.47 -2.33 -14.73
N SER A 141 7.85 -1.06 -14.64
CA SER A 141 9.24 -0.63 -14.80
C SER A 141 10.14 -1.19 -13.69
N VAL A 142 9.70 -1.11 -12.43
CA VAL A 142 10.41 -1.70 -11.28
C VAL A 142 10.53 -3.22 -11.45
N THR A 143 9.46 -3.90 -11.87
CA THR A 143 9.49 -5.34 -12.19
C THR A 143 10.58 -5.64 -13.23
N LYS A 144 10.65 -4.88 -14.32
CA LYS A 144 11.68 -5.10 -15.36
C LYS A 144 13.10 -4.85 -14.88
N MET A 145 13.31 -3.96 -13.92
CA MET A 145 14.63 -3.72 -13.31
C MET A 145 15.00 -4.78 -12.26
N SER A 146 14.04 -5.57 -11.79
CA SER A 146 14.23 -6.51 -10.68
C SER A 146 14.70 -7.88 -11.13
N SER A 147 15.39 -8.60 -10.24
CA SER A 147 15.94 -9.94 -10.46
C SER A 147 15.13 -11.05 -9.81
N LEU A 148 14.39 -10.74 -8.73
CA LEU A 148 13.48 -11.64 -8.02
C LEU A 148 12.11 -10.97 -7.91
N HIS A 149 11.06 -11.75 -8.04
CA HIS A 149 9.69 -11.23 -8.09
C HIS A 149 8.79 -12.03 -7.14
N PHE A 150 8.16 -11.33 -6.19
CA PHE A 150 7.24 -11.89 -5.22
C PHE A 150 5.85 -11.34 -5.46
N THR A 151 5.02 -12.12 -6.13
CA THR A 151 3.67 -11.72 -6.54
C THR A 151 2.63 -12.11 -5.50
N SER A 152 1.53 -11.37 -5.46
CA SER A 152 0.48 -11.56 -4.48
C SER A 152 -0.58 -12.60 -4.87
N CYS A 153 -0.56 -13.07 -6.13
CA CYS A 153 -1.38 -14.19 -6.61
C CYS A 153 -0.83 -14.77 -7.90
N GLU A 154 -1.32 -15.96 -8.30
CA GLU A 154 -0.86 -16.68 -9.49
C GLU A 154 -1.14 -15.91 -10.79
N GLU A 155 -2.24 -15.14 -10.88
CA GLU A 155 -2.52 -14.32 -12.06
C GLU A 155 -1.42 -13.28 -12.29
N TYR A 156 -0.93 -12.66 -11.23
CA TYR A 156 0.15 -11.68 -11.32
C TYR A 156 1.50 -12.33 -11.56
N ARG A 157 1.69 -13.56 -11.07
CA ARG A 157 2.86 -14.37 -11.42
C ARG A 157 2.92 -14.61 -12.93
N HIS A 158 1.83 -15.04 -13.53
CA HIS A 158 1.74 -15.23 -14.98
C HIS A 158 2.04 -13.94 -15.74
N ARG A 159 1.51 -12.80 -15.29
CA ARG A 159 1.76 -11.49 -15.91
C ARG A 159 3.23 -11.08 -15.85
N VAL A 160 3.91 -11.29 -14.74
CA VAL A 160 5.36 -11.04 -14.62
C VAL A 160 6.15 -11.93 -15.56
N ILE A 161 5.80 -13.20 -15.69
CA ILE A 161 6.42 -14.12 -16.67
C ILE A 161 6.15 -13.64 -18.09
N GLN A 162 4.93 -13.20 -18.41
CA GLN A 162 4.56 -12.63 -19.71
C GLN A 162 5.38 -11.38 -20.07
N MET A 163 5.87 -10.64 -19.07
CA MET A 163 6.79 -9.52 -19.26
C MET A 163 8.22 -9.96 -19.59
N GLY A 164 8.48 -11.27 -19.76
CA GLY A 164 9.77 -11.84 -20.11
C GLY A 164 10.65 -12.18 -18.91
N GLU A 165 10.08 -12.29 -17.70
CA GLU A 165 10.82 -12.72 -16.51
C GLU A 165 10.88 -14.25 -16.42
N GLN A 166 12.03 -14.79 -15.98
CA GLN A 166 12.22 -16.24 -15.86
C GLN A 166 11.28 -16.84 -14.82
N PRO A 167 10.47 -17.88 -15.15
CA PRO A 167 9.53 -18.50 -14.21
C PRO A 167 10.14 -18.95 -12.89
N SER A 168 11.43 -19.34 -12.91
CA SER A 168 12.20 -19.76 -11.73
C SER A 168 12.55 -18.60 -10.78
N ARG A 169 12.32 -17.36 -11.19
CA ARG A 169 12.58 -16.15 -10.39
C ARG A 169 11.29 -15.42 -9.99
N VAL A 170 10.12 -16.00 -10.33
CA VAL A 170 8.80 -15.40 -10.03
C VAL A 170 8.02 -16.33 -9.11
N PHE A 171 7.76 -15.86 -7.89
CA PHE A 171 7.16 -16.61 -6.81
C PHE A 171 5.81 -16.04 -6.45
N ASP A 172 4.76 -16.86 -6.51
CA ASP A 172 3.44 -16.53 -5.98
C ASP A 172 3.41 -16.82 -4.47
N VAL A 173 3.60 -15.78 -3.67
CA VAL A 173 3.74 -15.88 -2.22
C VAL A 173 2.50 -15.41 -1.44
N GLY A 174 1.55 -14.77 -2.13
CA GLY A 174 0.43 -14.07 -1.47
C GLY A 174 0.77 -12.65 -1.03
N SER A 175 -0.16 -11.97 -0.37
CA SER A 175 0.02 -10.60 0.09
C SER A 175 0.51 -10.52 1.54
N LEU A 176 1.58 -9.77 1.78
CA LEU A 176 2.06 -9.43 3.12
C LEU A 176 0.97 -8.73 3.95
N GLY A 177 0.13 -7.90 3.32
CA GLY A 177 -0.97 -7.22 3.99
C GLY A 177 -2.00 -8.20 4.56
N VAL A 178 -2.33 -9.22 3.77
CA VAL A 178 -3.28 -10.27 4.21
C VAL A 178 -2.68 -11.15 5.31
N GLU A 179 -1.40 -11.50 5.21
CA GLU A 179 -0.72 -12.25 6.27
C GLU A 179 -0.67 -11.48 7.59
N ASN A 180 -0.39 -10.17 7.53
CA ASN A 180 -0.32 -9.31 8.70
C ASN A 180 -1.62 -9.26 9.51
N ILE A 181 -2.77 -9.50 8.88
CA ILE A 181 -4.07 -9.57 9.59
C ILE A 181 -4.02 -10.61 10.71
N LYS A 182 -3.35 -11.74 10.48
CA LYS A 182 -3.21 -12.83 11.47
C LYS A 182 -2.07 -12.61 12.45
N ALA A 183 -1.06 -11.84 12.06
CA ALA A 183 0.17 -11.64 12.83
C ALA A 183 0.09 -10.44 13.80
N VAL A 184 -0.71 -9.42 13.47
CA VAL A 184 -0.84 -8.22 14.30
C VAL A 184 -1.83 -8.47 15.43
N PRO A 185 -1.45 -8.28 16.71
CA PRO A 185 -2.39 -8.36 17.83
C PRO A 185 -3.38 -7.20 17.72
N LEU A 186 -4.58 -7.51 17.22
CA LEU A 186 -5.63 -6.52 17.01
C LEU A 186 -6.17 -6.00 18.33
N MET A 187 -6.64 -4.75 18.33
CA MET A 187 -7.22 -4.07 19.48
C MET A 187 -8.65 -4.57 19.71
N THR A 188 -9.05 -4.59 20.97
CA THR A 188 -10.46 -4.69 21.33
C THR A 188 -11.20 -3.42 20.89
N LYS A 189 -12.54 -3.46 20.85
CA LYS A 189 -13.34 -2.30 20.45
C LYS A 189 -13.10 -1.11 21.37
N ASP A 190 -13.06 -1.33 22.69
CA ASP A 190 -12.88 -0.27 23.67
C ASP A 190 -11.49 0.39 23.58
N GLU A 191 -10.44 -0.42 23.39
CA GLU A 191 -9.08 0.10 23.15
C GLU A 191 -9.01 0.93 21.88
N LEU A 192 -9.66 0.45 20.80
CA LEU A 192 -9.70 1.14 19.53
C LEU A 192 -10.43 2.47 19.63
N GLU A 193 -11.65 2.47 20.20
CA GLU A 193 -12.46 3.68 20.40
C GLU A 193 -11.72 4.71 21.25
N ALA A 194 -11.04 4.27 22.34
CA ALA A 194 -10.22 5.14 23.16
C ALA A 194 -9.04 5.74 22.37
N SER A 195 -8.38 4.93 21.52
CA SER A 195 -7.25 5.38 20.71
C SER A 195 -7.64 6.32 19.58
N LEU A 196 -8.88 6.18 19.07
CA LEU A 196 -9.46 7.03 18.03
C LEU A 196 -10.14 8.26 18.62
N ASP A 197 -10.48 8.26 19.91
CA ASP A 197 -11.41 9.23 20.49
C ASP A 197 -12.68 9.36 19.61
N PHE A 198 -13.25 8.21 19.23
CA PHE A 198 -14.41 8.10 18.35
C PHE A 198 -15.18 6.80 18.63
N LYS A 199 -16.49 6.91 18.80
CA LYS A 199 -17.37 5.76 19.07
C LYS A 199 -17.79 5.07 17.78
N ILE A 200 -17.49 3.78 17.67
CA ILE A 200 -17.82 2.92 16.54
C ILE A 200 -19.15 2.23 16.82
N ASP A 201 -20.06 2.28 15.87
CA ASP A 201 -21.35 1.58 15.93
C ASP A 201 -21.55 0.70 14.67
N PRO A 202 -22.65 -0.11 14.59
CA PRO A 202 -22.89 -0.99 13.45
C PRO A 202 -23.10 -0.29 12.11
N GLN A 203 -23.24 1.04 12.09
CA GLN A 203 -23.37 1.85 10.87
C GLN A 203 -22.08 2.61 10.55
N THR A 204 -20.97 2.31 11.22
CA THR A 204 -19.69 2.96 10.94
C THR A 204 -19.05 2.37 9.68
N ILE A 205 -18.55 3.23 8.80
CA ILE A 205 -17.75 2.87 7.62
C ILE A 205 -16.36 3.47 7.70
N LEU A 206 -15.38 2.79 7.08
CA LEU A 206 -14.01 3.30 6.91
C LEU A 206 -13.83 3.81 5.50
N VAL A 207 -13.39 5.04 5.34
CA VAL A 207 -13.20 5.70 4.05
C VAL A 207 -11.73 6.01 3.82
N THR A 208 -11.21 5.58 2.65
CA THR A 208 -9.88 5.93 2.16
C THR A 208 -9.99 6.31 0.68
N TYR A 209 -9.81 7.60 0.38
CA TYR A 209 -9.95 8.11 -0.99
C TYR A 209 -8.64 8.77 -1.43
N HIS A 210 -8.10 8.33 -2.56
CA HIS A 210 -6.87 8.86 -3.16
C HIS A 210 -7.18 9.57 -4.48
N PRO A 211 -6.36 10.53 -4.91
CA PRO A 211 -6.50 11.10 -6.25
C PRO A 211 -6.29 10.02 -7.33
N VAL A 212 -7.00 10.16 -8.45
CA VAL A 212 -6.74 9.42 -9.67
C VAL A 212 -5.72 10.23 -10.47
N THR A 213 -4.54 9.66 -10.73
CA THR A 213 -3.42 10.40 -11.31
C THR A 213 -3.45 10.44 -12.85
N LEU A 214 -4.23 9.56 -13.48
CA LEU A 214 -4.45 9.51 -14.92
C LEU A 214 -5.91 9.83 -15.24
N GLY A 215 -6.20 11.10 -15.49
CA GLY A 215 -7.53 11.58 -15.83
C GLY A 215 -8.40 11.91 -14.62
N GLY A 216 -9.57 12.48 -14.89
CA GLY A 216 -10.50 12.90 -13.86
C GLY A 216 -10.20 14.27 -13.25
N ASP A 217 -11.09 14.70 -12.36
CA ASP A 217 -10.95 15.90 -11.54
C ASP A 217 -11.08 15.47 -10.07
N PRO A 218 -9.96 15.30 -9.33
CA PRO A 218 -9.99 14.84 -7.95
C PRO A 218 -10.88 15.71 -7.04
N ALA A 219 -10.94 17.02 -7.30
CA ALA A 219 -11.78 17.95 -6.54
C ALA A 219 -13.27 17.78 -6.84
N LYS A 220 -13.63 17.40 -8.06
CA LYS A 220 -15.00 17.08 -8.43
C LYS A 220 -15.39 15.72 -7.86
N ASP A 221 -14.57 14.69 -8.07
CA ASP A 221 -14.85 13.32 -7.67
C ASP A 221 -15.05 13.20 -6.15
N ILE A 222 -14.20 13.85 -5.36
CA ILE A 222 -14.37 13.86 -3.90
C ILE A 222 -15.65 14.59 -3.48
N ARG A 223 -16.04 15.68 -4.14
CA ARG A 223 -17.31 16.38 -3.84
C ARG A 223 -18.52 15.49 -4.14
N GLU A 224 -18.55 14.86 -5.31
CA GLU A 224 -19.63 13.92 -5.68
C GLU A 224 -19.79 12.81 -4.63
N PHE A 225 -18.66 12.25 -4.18
CA PHE A 225 -18.63 11.24 -3.13
C PHE A 225 -19.17 11.76 -1.79
N LEU A 226 -18.71 12.92 -1.32
CA LEU A 226 -19.16 13.51 -0.05
C LEU A 226 -20.65 13.91 -0.11
N ASP A 227 -21.14 14.44 -1.24
CA ASP A 227 -22.54 14.73 -1.49
C ASP A 227 -23.42 13.46 -1.51
N ALA A 228 -22.84 12.33 -1.96
CA ALA A 228 -23.53 11.04 -1.86
C ALA A 228 -23.62 10.56 -0.41
N LEU A 229 -22.55 10.70 0.39
CA LEU A 229 -22.55 10.36 1.82
C LEU A 229 -23.60 11.15 2.62
N ASP A 230 -23.92 12.38 2.22
CA ASP A 230 -24.96 13.20 2.88
C ASP A 230 -26.37 12.63 2.74
N GLN A 231 -26.60 11.69 1.82
CA GLN A 231 -27.86 10.94 1.73
C GLN A 231 -28.00 9.83 2.80
N PHE A 232 -26.90 9.46 3.46
CA PHE A 232 -26.82 8.38 4.45
C PHE A 232 -26.54 8.98 5.84
N LYS A 233 -27.51 9.68 6.41
CA LYS A 233 -27.36 10.45 7.65
C LYS A 233 -27.03 9.60 8.88
N ASP A 234 -27.42 8.32 8.86
CA ASP A 234 -27.19 7.37 9.94
C ASP A 234 -25.78 6.75 9.93
N LEU A 235 -25.04 6.94 8.83
CA LEU A 235 -23.67 6.44 8.75
C LEU A 235 -22.71 7.30 9.59
N LYS A 236 -21.87 6.64 10.38
CA LYS A 236 -20.66 7.21 10.94
C LYS A 236 -19.48 6.92 10.02
N VAL A 237 -18.56 7.87 9.94
CA VAL A 237 -17.49 7.83 8.96
C VAL A 237 -16.13 8.07 9.60
N ILE A 238 -15.25 7.09 9.45
CA ILE A 238 -13.82 7.24 9.78
C ILE A 238 -13.08 7.47 8.47
N PHE A 239 -12.45 8.62 8.31
CA PHE A 239 -11.60 8.92 7.16
C PHE A 239 -10.13 8.68 7.47
N THR A 240 -9.40 8.13 6.51
CA THR A 240 -7.95 8.23 6.45
C THR A 240 -7.55 9.17 5.31
N MET A 241 -6.56 10.03 5.56
CA MET A 241 -6.12 11.01 4.56
C MET A 241 -5.34 10.34 3.42
N PRO A 242 -5.39 10.92 2.21
CA PRO A 242 -4.64 10.41 1.06
C PRO A 242 -3.13 10.51 1.23
N ASN A 243 -2.39 9.75 0.43
CA ASN A 243 -0.94 9.82 0.32
C ASN A 243 -0.48 11.13 -0.35
N SER A 244 0.84 11.28 -0.60
CA SER A 244 1.48 12.44 -1.23
C SER A 244 1.36 12.49 -2.77
N ASP A 245 0.30 11.92 -3.33
CA ASP A 245 0.08 11.89 -4.78
C ASP A 245 -0.48 13.25 -5.28
N THR A 246 -0.27 13.56 -6.56
CA THR A 246 -0.81 14.77 -7.21
C THR A 246 -2.33 14.87 -7.04
N GLY A 247 -2.86 16.03 -6.63
CA GLY A 247 -4.28 16.25 -6.35
C GLY A 247 -4.71 15.92 -4.91
N ARG A 248 -3.77 15.52 -4.06
CA ARG A 248 -4.01 15.18 -2.65
C ARG A 248 -4.65 16.32 -1.86
N ASP A 249 -4.14 17.53 -2.03
CA ASP A 249 -4.54 18.68 -1.19
C ASP A 249 -6.00 19.05 -1.37
N ALA A 250 -6.54 18.91 -2.60
CA ALA A 250 -7.96 19.13 -2.87
C ALA A 250 -8.84 18.10 -2.13
N ILE A 251 -8.43 16.83 -2.08
CA ILE A 251 -9.15 15.78 -1.36
C ILE A 251 -9.07 16.01 0.15
N ALA A 252 -7.87 16.30 0.67
CA ALA A 252 -7.66 16.53 2.10
C ALA A 252 -8.51 17.69 2.61
N LEU A 253 -8.50 18.83 1.90
CA LEU A 253 -9.31 20.01 2.25
C LEU A 253 -10.81 19.70 2.21
N ALA A 254 -11.29 18.95 1.20
CA ALA A 254 -12.69 18.58 1.11
C ALA A 254 -13.14 17.69 2.28
N VAL A 255 -12.29 16.70 2.66
CA VAL A 255 -12.55 15.81 3.80
C VAL A 255 -12.52 16.59 5.12
N GLU A 256 -11.56 17.48 5.31
CA GLU A 256 -11.48 18.35 6.52
C GLU A 256 -12.74 19.19 6.68
N ASN A 257 -13.16 19.89 5.64
CA ASN A 257 -14.39 20.68 5.64
C ASN A 257 -15.63 19.83 5.92
N TYR A 258 -15.68 18.61 5.36
CA TYR A 258 -16.78 17.68 5.62
C TYR A 258 -16.84 17.24 7.08
N VAL A 259 -15.68 16.89 7.66
CA VAL A 259 -15.57 16.48 9.06
C VAL A 259 -15.92 17.62 10.00
N GLU A 260 -15.50 18.84 9.73
CA GLU A 260 -15.86 20.01 10.53
C GLU A 260 -17.40 20.19 10.56
N LYS A 261 -18.05 20.11 9.41
CA LYS A 261 -19.52 20.21 9.28
C LYS A 261 -20.27 19.07 9.93
N HIS A 262 -19.67 17.86 9.99
CA HIS A 262 -20.30 16.64 10.46
C HIS A 262 -19.56 16.00 11.66
N SER A 263 -18.98 16.82 12.54
CA SER A 263 -18.13 16.38 13.66
C SER A 263 -18.80 15.40 14.65
N ASN A 264 -20.13 15.35 14.65
CA ASN A 264 -20.92 14.38 15.45
C ASN A 264 -20.90 12.95 14.88
N ARG A 265 -20.60 12.77 13.58
CA ARG A 265 -20.64 11.47 12.89
C ARG A 265 -19.40 11.14 12.05
N ALA A 266 -18.50 12.08 11.87
CA ALA A 266 -17.32 11.91 11.03
C ALA A 266 -16.04 12.35 11.77
N LYS A 267 -14.96 11.60 11.56
CA LYS A 267 -13.62 11.96 12.05
C LYS A 267 -12.56 11.56 11.03
N ALA A 268 -11.53 12.38 10.87
CA ALA A 268 -10.43 12.12 9.95
C ALA A 268 -9.11 11.96 10.71
N TYR A 269 -8.25 11.10 10.16
CA TYR A 269 -6.92 10.81 10.70
C TYR A 269 -5.91 10.87 9.56
N THR A 270 -4.77 11.52 9.78
CA THR A 270 -3.67 11.54 8.82
C THR A 270 -3.25 10.11 8.46
N SER A 271 -3.14 9.24 9.46
CA SER A 271 -2.93 7.81 9.30
C SER A 271 -3.39 7.06 10.55
N LEU A 272 -3.98 5.90 10.38
CA LEU A 272 -4.30 4.99 11.48
C LEU A 272 -3.11 4.11 11.86
N GLY A 273 -2.14 3.94 10.98
CA GLY A 273 -1.12 2.91 11.10
C GLY A 273 -1.70 1.49 11.03
N LEU A 274 -0.83 0.50 10.85
CA LEU A 274 -1.26 -0.88 10.59
C LEU A 274 -2.23 -1.41 11.66
N LYS A 275 -1.83 -1.35 12.93
CA LYS A 275 -2.62 -1.96 14.02
C LYS A 275 -4.01 -1.35 14.14
N ARG A 276 -4.13 -0.01 14.19
CA ARG A 276 -5.45 0.66 14.31
C ARG A 276 -6.29 0.45 13.05
N TYR A 277 -5.66 0.51 11.86
CA TYR A 277 -6.35 0.27 10.59
C TYR A 277 -6.99 -1.11 10.55
N LEU A 278 -6.19 -2.18 10.76
CA LEU A 278 -6.69 -3.55 10.77
C LEU A 278 -7.72 -3.78 11.90
N SER A 279 -7.51 -3.17 13.08
CA SER A 279 -8.47 -3.25 14.18
C SER A 279 -9.80 -2.58 13.82
N THR A 280 -9.76 -1.45 13.09
CA THR A 280 -10.98 -0.76 12.62
C THR A 280 -11.81 -1.65 11.69
N LEU A 281 -11.16 -2.40 10.79
CA LEU A 281 -11.85 -3.30 9.86
C LEU A 281 -12.67 -4.41 10.56
N GLN A 282 -12.38 -4.76 11.82
CA GLN A 282 -13.18 -5.73 12.58
C GLN A 282 -14.56 -5.19 12.97
N PHE A 283 -14.72 -3.88 13.07
CA PHE A 283 -15.88 -3.26 13.70
C PHE A 283 -16.69 -2.35 12.76
N VAL A 284 -16.19 -2.08 11.55
CA VAL A 284 -16.92 -1.27 10.56
C VAL A 284 -17.80 -2.14 9.66
N LYS A 285 -18.84 -1.53 9.14
CA LYS A 285 -19.82 -2.18 8.27
C LYS A 285 -19.26 -2.42 6.85
N ALA A 286 -18.44 -1.51 6.36
CA ALA A 286 -17.84 -1.57 5.03
C ALA A 286 -16.58 -0.70 4.97
N ALA A 287 -15.70 -1.01 4.01
CA ALA A 287 -14.68 -0.10 3.53
C ALA A 287 -15.17 0.59 2.25
N VAL A 288 -14.87 1.88 2.09
CA VAL A 288 -15.36 2.70 0.99
C VAL A 288 -14.23 3.57 0.44
N GLY A 289 -14.15 3.72 -0.87
CA GLY A 289 -13.16 4.57 -1.52
C GLY A 289 -12.44 3.87 -2.65
N ASN A 290 -11.17 4.19 -2.87
CA ASN A 290 -10.38 3.66 -3.98
C ASN A 290 -8.98 3.19 -3.57
N SER A 291 -8.81 2.83 -2.29
CA SER A 291 -7.58 2.25 -1.77
C SER A 291 -7.43 0.79 -2.21
N SER A 292 -6.20 0.38 -2.52
CA SER A 292 -5.88 -1.03 -2.80
C SER A 292 -6.22 -1.97 -1.64
N SER A 293 -6.14 -1.47 -0.41
CA SER A 293 -6.49 -2.24 0.78
C SER A 293 -7.95 -2.73 0.76
N GLY A 294 -8.87 -1.95 0.18
CA GLY A 294 -10.27 -2.36 -0.02
C GLY A 294 -10.41 -3.64 -0.85
N ILE A 295 -9.46 -3.89 -1.74
CA ILE A 295 -9.44 -5.08 -2.62
C ILE A 295 -8.60 -6.21 -2.01
N ILE A 296 -7.47 -5.86 -1.37
CA ILE A 296 -6.46 -6.84 -0.94
C ILE A 296 -6.73 -7.33 0.49
N GLU A 297 -6.88 -6.44 1.48
CA GLU A 297 -6.99 -6.81 2.89
C GLU A 297 -8.44 -6.98 3.36
N VAL A 298 -9.32 -6.06 2.98
CA VAL A 298 -10.70 -5.98 3.49
C VAL A 298 -11.51 -7.25 3.33
N PRO A 299 -11.42 -8.01 2.20
CA PRO A 299 -12.15 -9.27 2.06
C PRO A 299 -11.85 -10.29 3.17
N SER A 300 -10.64 -10.28 3.73
CA SER A 300 -10.25 -11.17 4.82
C SER A 300 -10.93 -10.86 6.17
N PHE A 301 -11.58 -9.69 6.28
CA PHE A 301 -12.39 -9.34 7.46
C PHE A 301 -13.86 -9.71 7.30
N GLY A 302 -14.25 -10.20 6.12
CA GLY A 302 -15.64 -10.58 5.85
C GLY A 302 -16.59 -9.39 5.88
N ILE A 303 -16.12 -8.21 5.46
CA ILE A 303 -16.91 -7.00 5.23
C ILE A 303 -16.81 -6.59 3.76
N PRO A 304 -17.83 -5.96 3.19
CA PRO A 304 -17.80 -5.53 1.79
C PRO A 304 -16.94 -4.28 1.61
N THR A 305 -16.48 -4.12 0.37
CA THR A 305 -15.82 -2.91 -0.11
C THR A 305 -16.67 -2.24 -1.18
N LEU A 306 -16.86 -0.92 -1.10
CA LEU A 306 -17.26 -0.09 -2.25
C LEU A 306 -16.01 0.53 -2.88
N ASN A 307 -15.61 0.03 -4.05
CA ASN A 307 -14.52 0.59 -4.84
C ASN A 307 -15.07 1.64 -5.81
N ILE A 308 -14.62 2.89 -5.66
CA ILE A 308 -15.14 4.04 -6.41
C ILE A 308 -14.15 4.46 -7.50
N GLY A 309 -14.64 4.53 -8.74
CA GLY A 309 -13.87 4.93 -9.91
C GLY A 309 -12.84 3.89 -10.36
N ASP A 310 -11.99 4.29 -11.29
CA ASP A 310 -11.13 3.39 -12.07
C ASP A 310 -9.72 3.20 -11.48
N ARG A 311 -9.39 3.81 -10.32
CA ARG A 311 -8.04 3.72 -9.75
C ARG A 311 -7.58 2.27 -9.54
N GLN A 312 -8.49 1.37 -9.15
CA GLN A 312 -8.19 -0.05 -8.91
C GLN A 312 -8.68 -0.96 -10.04
N LYS A 313 -9.06 -0.39 -11.19
CA LYS A 313 -9.53 -1.15 -12.34
C LYS A 313 -8.48 -2.14 -12.82
N GLY A 314 -8.91 -3.33 -13.21
CA GLY A 314 -8.04 -4.43 -13.64
C GLY A 314 -7.49 -5.29 -12.49
N ARG A 315 -7.66 -4.90 -11.22
CA ARG A 315 -7.26 -5.75 -10.09
C ARG A 315 -8.19 -6.94 -9.91
N LEU A 316 -7.61 -8.09 -9.63
CA LEU A 316 -8.36 -9.27 -9.18
C LEU A 316 -9.10 -8.93 -7.87
N ALA A 317 -10.41 -9.12 -7.84
CA ALA A 317 -11.23 -8.73 -6.71
C ALA A 317 -12.08 -9.90 -6.19
N SER A 318 -12.29 -9.92 -4.88
CA SER A 318 -13.27 -10.81 -4.23
C SER A 318 -14.70 -10.41 -4.63
N LYS A 319 -15.63 -11.37 -4.52
CA LYS A 319 -17.08 -11.14 -4.71
C LYS A 319 -17.66 -10.13 -3.72
N SER A 320 -16.98 -9.82 -2.63
CA SER A 320 -17.36 -8.80 -1.65
C SER A 320 -17.04 -7.36 -2.08
N VAL A 321 -16.42 -7.17 -3.26
CA VAL A 321 -16.09 -5.85 -3.80
C VAL A 321 -17.16 -5.40 -4.78
N VAL A 322 -17.78 -4.27 -4.48
CA VAL A 322 -18.72 -3.55 -5.36
C VAL A 322 -17.96 -2.45 -6.07
N ASN A 323 -18.00 -2.40 -7.39
CA ASN A 323 -17.41 -1.31 -8.17
C ASN A 323 -18.51 -0.33 -8.60
N CYS A 324 -18.21 0.98 -8.54
CA CYS A 324 -19.08 2.02 -9.08
C CYS A 324 -18.26 3.15 -9.72
N GLY A 325 -18.90 4.01 -10.53
CA GLY A 325 -18.31 5.23 -11.04
C GLY A 325 -18.17 6.30 -9.96
N THR A 326 -17.74 7.52 -10.38
CA THR A 326 -17.46 8.64 -9.47
C THR A 326 -18.63 9.62 -9.31
N SER A 327 -19.68 9.51 -10.12
CA SER A 327 -20.84 10.38 -10.00
C SER A 327 -21.63 10.09 -8.72
N LYS A 328 -22.25 11.14 -8.17
CA LYS A 328 -23.07 11.04 -6.95
C LYS A 328 -24.09 9.92 -7.00
N ASP A 329 -24.81 9.77 -8.11
CA ASP A 329 -25.87 8.78 -8.24
C ASP A 329 -25.32 7.35 -8.28
N GLU A 330 -24.19 7.12 -8.97
CA GLU A 330 -23.49 5.83 -9.00
C GLU A 330 -22.97 5.46 -7.61
N VAL A 331 -22.40 6.43 -6.89
CA VAL A 331 -21.92 6.22 -5.52
C VAL A 331 -23.08 5.89 -4.58
N ILE A 332 -24.24 6.59 -4.69
CA ILE A 332 -25.43 6.27 -3.90
C ILE A 332 -25.92 4.84 -4.18
N ALA A 333 -25.99 4.46 -5.46
CA ALA A 333 -26.37 3.09 -5.84
C ALA A 333 -25.38 2.05 -5.30
N GLY A 334 -24.07 2.33 -5.45
CA GLY A 334 -22.99 1.50 -4.93
C GLY A 334 -23.04 1.34 -3.40
N LEU A 335 -23.25 2.43 -2.66
CA LEU A 335 -23.38 2.40 -1.19
C LEU A 335 -24.61 1.56 -0.77
N LYS A 336 -25.75 1.73 -1.42
CA LYS A 336 -26.96 0.92 -1.13
C LYS A 336 -26.68 -0.58 -1.32
N LEU A 337 -26.02 -0.95 -2.42
CA LEU A 337 -25.66 -2.34 -2.70
C LEU A 337 -24.63 -2.86 -1.70
N CYS A 338 -23.55 -2.11 -1.48
CA CYS A 338 -22.47 -2.49 -0.56
C CYS A 338 -22.98 -2.69 0.89
N LEU A 339 -23.92 -1.85 1.33
CA LEU A 339 -24.48 -1.92 2.68
C LEU A 339 -25.67 -2.87 2.80
N SER A 340 -26.13 -3.51 1.71
CA SER A 340 -27.25 -4.45 1.70
C SER A 340 -26.94 -5.72 2.50
N GLU A 341 -27.99 -6.38 3.02
CA GLU A 341 -27.87 -7.65 3.73
C GLU A 341 -27.26 -8.75 2.84
N GLU A 342 -27.59 -8.76 1.55
CA GLU A 342 -27.07 -9.70 0.57
C GLU A 342 -25.55 -9.57 0.46
N MET A 343 -25.05 -8.35 0.28
CA MET A 343 -23.61 -8.09 0.17
C MET A 343 -22.87 -8.36 1.49
N GLN A 344 -23.45 -7.97 2.63
CA GLN A 344 -22.92 -8.30 3.96
C GLN A 344 -22.80 -9.83 4.15
N LYS A 345 -23.77 -10.60 3.66
CA LYS A 345 -23.74 -12.06 3.72
C LYS A 345 -22.71 -12.65 2.74
N ALA A 346 -22.62 -12.12 1.52
CA ALA A 346 -21.61 -12.54 0.54
C ALA A 346 -20.18 -12.31 1.05
N ALA A 347 -19.92 -11.19 1.72
CA ALA A 347 -18.60 -10.89 2.29
C ALA A 347 -18.20 -11.89 3.38
N LYS A 348 -19.14 -12.51 4.09
CA LYS A 348 -18.86 -13.52 5.13
C LYS A 348 -18.32 -14.85 4.59
N THR A 349 -18.18 -15.02 3.29
CA THR A 349 -17.45 -16.17 2.71
C THR A 349 -15.95 -16.07 2.93
N TYR A 350 -15.42 -14.87 3.22
CA TYR A 350 -13.99 -14.59 3.42
C TYR A 350 -13.10 -15.00 2.23
N GLU A 351 -13.68 -15.12 1.03
CA GLU A 351 -12.90 -15.43 -0.17
C GLU A 351 -11.94 -14.26 -0.48
N ASN A 352 -10.65 -14.56 -0.48
CA ASN A 352 -9.63 -13.58 -0.79
C ASN A 352 -8.55 -14.20 -1.69
N PRO A 353 -8.43 -13.77 -2.95
CA PRO A 353 -7.47 -14.33 -3.89
C PRO A 353 -5.99 -14.07 -3.52
N TYR A 354 -5.76 -13.11 -2.61
CA TYR A 354 -4.43 -12.72 -2.14
C TYR A 354 -3.99 -13.47 -0.87
N ALA A 355 -4.88 -14.30 -0.31
CA ALA A 355 -4.59 -15.00 0.93
C ALA A 355 -3.75 -16.25 0.69
N LYS A 356 -2.51 -16.24 1.17
CA LYS A 356 -1.65 -17.42 1.26
C LYS A 356 -1.03 -17.52 2.65
N PRO A 357 -0.68 -18.74 3.10
CA PRO A 357 0.03 -18.89 4.36
C PRO A 357 1.51 -18.55 4.20
N ASP A 358 2.10 -18.04 5.29
CA ASP A 358 3.55 -17.86 5.45
C ASP A 358 4.24 -16.97 4.41
N THR A 359 3.55 -15.96 3.87
CA THR A 359 4.06 -15.04 2.83
C THR A 359 5.44 -14.48 3.19
N ALA A 360 5.58 -13.90 4.39
CA ALA A 360 6.86 -13.31 4.81
C ALA A 360 7.98 -14.36 4.91
N ASN A 361 7.66 -15.56 5.39
CA ASN A 361 8.65 -16.64 5.50
C ASN A 361 9.04 -17.18 4.12
N LEU A 362 8.12 -17.31 3.17
CA LEU A 362 8.43 -17.69 1.80
C LEU A 362 9.41 -16.69 1.15
N ILE A 363 9.14 -15.39 1.28
CA ILE A 363 10.04 -14.34 0.76
C ILE A 363 11.40 -14.41 1.46
N TYR A 364 11.41 -14.52 2.80
CA TYR A 364 12.63 -14.63 3.59
C TYR A 364 13.50 -15.81 3.16
N GLN A 365 12.92 -16.99 2.94
CA GLN A 365 13.65 -18.19 2.51
C GLN A 365 14.32 -17.99 1.15
N GLU A 366 13.64 -17.37 0.19
CA GLU A 366 14.21 -17.06 -1.11
C GLU A 366 15.34 -16.03 -0.98
N LEU A 367 15.16 -14.96 -0.21
CA LEU A 367 16.20 -13.94 0.03
C LEU A 367 17.45 -14.55 0.69
N LYS A 368 17.26 -15.50 1.61
CA LYS A 368 18.34 -16.18 2.31
C LYS A 368 19.11 -17.14 1.40
N ASN A 369 18.42 -17.91 0.58
CA ASN A 369 18.97 -19.09 -0.10
C ASN A 369 19.34 -18.83 -1.57
N VAL A 370 18.81 -17.79 -2.23
CA VAL A 370 19.11 -17.51 -3.64
C VAL A 370 20.61 -17.36 -3.87
N GLU A 371 21.13 -17.94 -4.95
CA GLU A 371 22.51 -17.75 -5.35
C GLU A 371 22.71 -16.33 -5.90
N LEU A 372 23.66 -15.59 -5.33
CA LEU A 372 23.95 -14.21 -5.76
C LEU A 372 24.75 -14.15 -7.07
N ALA A 373 25.56 -15.18 -7.34
CA ALA A 373 26.34 -15.23 -8.56
C ALA A 373 25.42 -15.28 -9.79
N GLY A 374 25.56 -14.32 -10.69
CA GLY A 374 24.74 -14.22 -11.89
C GLY A 374 23.28 -13.78 -11.66
N LEU A 375 22.89 -13.38 -10.44
CA LEU A 375 21.51 -12.96 -10.15
C LEU A 375 21.10 -11.70 -10.97
N ASN A 376 22.05 -10.80 -11.27
CA ASN A 376 21.85 -9.64 -12.13
C ASN A 376 21.87 -9.95 -13.63
N LEU A 377 22.28 -11.16 -14.02
CA LEU A 377 22.26 -11.56 -15.42
C LEU A 377 20.83 -12.03 -15.76
N LYS A 378 20.10 -11.14 -16.41
CA LYS A 378 18.72 -11.42 -16.85
C LYS A 378 18.72 -11.83 -18.30
N THR A 379 18.04 -12.92 -18.61
CA THR A 379 17.68 -13.30 -19.98
C THR A 379 16.18 -13.12 -20.14
N PHE A 380 15.75 -12.70 -21.32
CA PHE A 380 14.31 -12.60 -21.63
C PHE A 380 13.73 -14.01 -21.76
N TYR A 381 12.57 -14.24 -21.16
CA TYR A 381 11.82 -15.47 -21.29
C TYR A 381 10.75 -15.29 -22.35
N ASP A 382 10.88 -16.00 -23.45
CA ASP A 382 9.89 -16.04 -24.52
C ASP A 382 8.82 -17.11 -24.21
N LEU A 383 7.53 -16.74 -24.35
CA LEU A 383 6.38 -17.62 -24.15
C LEU A 383 6.13 -18.52 -25.34
#